data_c014b1cee22c3b1d4a4cfc526bef10ad
#
_entry.id   c014b1cee22c3b1d4a4cfc526bef10ad
#
_cell.length_a   1.000
_cell.length_b   1.000
_cell.length_c   1.000
_cell.angle_alpha   90.00
_cell.angle_beta   90.00
_cell.angle_gamma   90.00
#
_symmetry.space_group_name_H-M   'P 1'
#
loop_
_entity.id
_entity.type
_entity.pdbx_description
1 polymer ?
#
loop_
_entity_poly.entity_id
_entity_poly.type
_entity_poly.pdbx_seq_one_letter_code
_entity_poly.pdbx_strand_id
1 'polypeptide(L)'
;SGMLTDVIMRAFELIDLSTQTIAKLDAAMRKHALSLIIKEAKKKAFDGWDSWRYELLGKAVCLCDEKLAVKLEKLLDVFLEDIENDYTPEYKRQEDTILRYKLHRHLKGADAVKDELYANLHIREIRIIAVKDATDARNYNEAEKLCLEQIKKEDGRFYRNIPEDWNNILFDVYVQSGITDKQIEQAKKILFLGNAGFWDVLKRLYQSLGTWESQKPIILKELKQCKYSVCYRSVLVEENEKKLLLEAVTENPYNLFYYAQFLVMDYPNEIYELCANYIREQCAQATDRRLYKKVCKDLLQLIKWKGNATAKLLVDEFKATYPRRSALLDELQKVERKL
;
A
#
# COMPACT_ATOMS: atom_id res chain seq x y z
N SER A 1 -10.34 0.51 -15.82
CA SER A 1 -11.00 -0.26 -14.73
C SER A 1 -11.27 0.63 -13.50
N GLY A 2 -10.45 1.63 -13.17
CA GLY A 2 -10.63 2.50 -11.99
C GLY A 2 -12.00 3.19 -11.89
N MET A 3 -12.47 3.77 -12.98
CA MET A 3 -13.74 4.53 -13.00
C MET A 3 -14.98 3.68 -12.61
N LEU A 4 -15.04 2.40 -13.02
CA LEU A 4 -16.14 1.51 -12.64
C LEU A 4 -16.10 1.17 -11.16
N THR A 5 -14.92 0.89 -10.63
CA THR A 5 -14.72 0.62 -9.19
C THR A 5 -15.13 1.83 -8.36
N ASP A 6 -14.74 3.04 -8.75
CA ASP A 6 -15.10 4.28 -8.05
C ASP A 6 -16.63 4.49 -8.00
N VAL A 7 -17.34 4.20 -9.10
CA VAL A 7 -18.80 4.28 -9.14
C VAL A 7 -19.46 3.26 -8.19
N ILE A 8 -18.94 2.03 -8.17
CA ILE A 8 -19.47 0.98 -7.27
C ILE A 8 -19.22 1.34 -5.80
N MET A 9 -18.02 1.78 -5.47
CA MET A 9 -17.69 2.21 -4.09
C MET A 9 -18.60 3.35 -3.64
N ARG A 10 -18.84 4.34 -4.53
CA ARG A 10 -19.77 5.44 -4.24
C ARG A 10 -21.21 4.97 -4.03
N ALA A 11 -21.64 3.95 -4.80
CA ALA A 11 -22.98 3.37 -4.59
C ALA A 11 -23.09 2.69 -3.21
N PHE A 12 -22.07 1.95 -2.78
CA PHE A 12 -22.05 1.33 -1.45
C PHE A 12 -22.02 2.37 -0.33
N GLU A 13 -21.30 3.49 -0.47
CA GLU A 13 -21.35 4.59 0.49
C GLU A 13 -22.78 5.17 0.64
N LEU A 14 -23.48 5.39 -0.48
CA LEU A 14 -24.86 5.89 -0.47
C LEU A 14 -25.83 4.90 0.15
N ILE A 15 -25.67 3.60 -0.12
CA ILE A 15 -26.47 2.54 0.49
C ILE A 15 -26.22 2.53 2.01
N ASP A 16 -24.98 2.63 2.44
CA ASP A 16 -24.60 2.65 3.86
C ASP A 16 -25.27 3.83 4.60
N LEU A 17 -25.13 5.04 4.08
CA LEU A 17 -25.79 6.23 4.63
C LEU A 17 -27.32 6.08 4.69
N SER A 18 -27.92 5.51 3.64
CA SER A 18 -29.36 5.28 3.57
C SER A 18 -29.82 4.26 4.60
N THR A 19 -29.12 3.12 4.71
CA THR A 19 -29.47 2.06 5.68
C THR A 19 -29.30 2.53 7.13
N GLN A 20 -28.26 3.27 7.45
CA GLN A 20 -28.05 3.86 8.77
C GLN A 20 -29.15 4.88 9.14
N THR A 21 -29.64 5.62 8.17
CA THR A 21 -30.77 6.54 8.37
C THR A 21 -32.06 5.75 8.58
N ILE A 22 -32.36 4.76 7.74
CA ILE A 22 -33.56 3.94 7.82
C ILE A 22 -33.58 3.08 9.09
N ALA A 23 -32.43 2.66 9.60
CA ALA A 23 -32.31 1.90 10.85
C ALA A 23 -32.94 2.64 12.06
N LYS A 24 -33.00 3.97 12.00
CA LYS A 24 -33.61 4.83 13.04
C LYS A 24 -35.11 5.04 12.85
N LEU A 25 -35.68 4.53 11.74
CA LEU A 25 -37.09 4.66 11.43
C LEU A 25 -37.92 3.47 11.96
N ASP A 26 -39.21 3.44 11.58
CA ASP A 26 -40.11 2.38 12.01
C ASP A 26 -39.77 0.99 11.40
N ALA A 27 -40.34 -0.06 11.98
CA ALA A 27 -40.10 -1.45 11.58
C ALA A 27 -40.54 -1.75 10.13
N ALA A 28 -41.56 -1.04 9.60
CA ALA A 28 -42.06 -1.25 8.25
C ALA A 28 -41.00 -0.78 7.21
N MET A 29 -40.39 0.39 7.43
CA MET A 29 -39.36 0.96 6.61
C MET A 29 -38.09 0.07 6.63
N ARG A 30 -37.64 -0.38 7.80
CA ARG A 30 -36.52 -1.30 7.96
C ARG A 30 -36.76 -2.61 7.20
N LYS A 31 -37.95 -3.21 7.38
CA LYS A 31 -38.35 -4.44 6.66
C LYS A 31 -38.37 -4.25 5.14
N HIS A 32 -38.88 -3.10 4.67
CA HIS A 32 -38.89 -2.81 3.24
C HIS A 32 -37.48 -2.67 2.66
N ALA A 33 -36.63 -1.89 3.30
CA ALA A 33 -35.24 -1.71 2.88
C ALA A 33 -34.45 -3.04 2.85
N LEU A 34 -34.56 -3.84 3.92
CA LEU A 34 -33.94 -5.18 3.95
C LEU A 34 -34.45 -6.06 2.79
N SER A 35 -35.75 -6.01 2.50
CA SER A 35 -36.31 -6.82 1.39
C SER A 35 -35.79 -6.40 0.03
N LEU A 36 -35.53 -5.10 -0.18
CA LEU A 36 -34.90 -4.59 -1.40
C LEU A 36 -33.46 -5.08 -1.51
N ILE A 37 -32.66 -4.97 -0.44
CA ILE A 37 -31.26 -5.41 -0.43
C ILE A 37 -31.17 -6.92 -0.69
N ILE A 38 -32.00 -7.73 -0.04
CA ILE A 38 -32.07 -9.18 -0.29
C ILE A 38 -32.44 -9.49 -1.74
N LYS A 39 -33.39 -8.77 -2.33
CA LYS A 39 -33.77 -8.91 -3.72
C LYS A 39 -32.62 -8.59 -4.67
N GLU A 40 -31.88 -7.51 -4.40
CA GLU A 40 -30.72 -7.15 -5.19
C GLU A 40 -29.59 -8.19 -5.06
N ALA A 41 -29.25 -8.61 -3.84
CA ALA A 41 -28.19 -9.61 -3.59
C ALA A 41 -28.42 -10.95 -4.30
N LYS A 42 -29.67 -11.31 -4.61
CA LYS A 42 -30.04 -12.52 -5.35
C LYS A 42 -29.86 -12.42 -6.86
N LYS A 43 -29.56 -11.24 -7.40
CA LYS A 43 -29.40 -11.07 -8.83
C LYS A 43 -28.13 -11.75 -9.35
N LYS A 44 -28.23 -12.35 -10.53
CA LYS A 44 -27.08 -12.96 -11.25
C LYS A 44 -25.95 -11.98 -11.56
N ALA A 45 -26.22 -10.68 -11.49
CA ALA A 45 -25.19 -9.65 -11.65
C ALA A 45 -24.07 -9.75 -10.62
N PHE A 46 -24.31 -10.42 -9.49
CA PHE A 46 -23.29 -10.67 -8.45
C PHE A 46 -22.59 -12.04 -8.61
N ASP A 47 -22.98 -12.87 -9.59
CA ASP A 47 -22.31 -14.15 -9.80
C ASP A 47 -20.85 -13.91 -10.23
N GLY A 48 -19.89 -14.47 -9.49
CA GLY A 48 -18.46 -14.20 -9.62
C GLY A 48 -17.98 -12.89 -8.95
N TRP A 49 -18.87 -12.14 -8.29
CA TRP A 49 -18.57 -10.92 -7.54
C TRP A 49 -19.06 -11.02 -6.09
N ASP A 50 -18.76 -12.14 -5.44
CA ASP A 50 -19.26 -12.46 -4.11
C ASP A 50 -18.83 -11.42 -3.06
N SER A 51 -17.64 -10.81 -3.20
CA SER A 51 -17.21 -9.71 -2.32
C SER A 51 -18.22 -8.55 -2.28
N TRP A 52 -18.73 -8.16 -3.43
CA TRP A 52 -19.74 -7.09 -3.52
C TRP A 52 -21.11 -7.54 -3.02
N ARG A 53 -21.45 -8.83 -3.23
CA ARG A 53 -22.69 -9.42 -2.70
C ARG A 53 -22.72 -9.36 -1.18
N TYR A 54 -21.65 -9.84 -0.53
CA TYR A 54 -21.53 -9.83 0.92
C TYR A 54 -21.39 -8.41 1.48
N GLU A 55 -20.66 -7.52 0.79
CA GLU A 55 -20.60 -6.09 1.13
C GLU A 55 -21.98 -5.45 1.15
N LEU A 56 -22.81 -5.71 0.11
CA LEU A 56 -24.18 -5.23 0.05
C LEU A 56 -25.04 -5.74 1.23
N LEU A 57 -24.93 -7.03 1.55
CA LEU A 57 -25.64 -7.63 2.68
C LEU A 57 -25.14 -7.10 4.01
N GLY A 58 -23.86 -6.80 4.13
CA GLY A 58 -23.28 -6.16 5.31
C GLY A 58 -23.94 -4.83 5.67
N LYS A 59 -24.32 -4.03 4.63
CA LYS A 59 -25.05 -2.75 4.85
C LYS A 59 -26.46 -2.95 5.43
N ALA A 60 -27.03 -4.16 5.29
CA ALA A 60 -28.35 -4.48 5.82
C ALA A 60 -28.37 -4.87 7.32
N VAL A 61 -27.22 -5.16 7.90
CA VAL A 61 -27.10 -5.62 9.31
C VAL A 61 -27.76 -4.63 10.26
N CYS A 62 -27.54 -3.33 10.09
CA CYS A 62 -28.10 -2.28 10.95
C CYS A 62 -29.64 -2.17 10.88
N LEU A 63 -30.27 -2.76 9.86
CA LEU A 63 -31.73 -2.78 9.71
C LEU A 63 -32.37 -3.93 10.52
N CYS A 64 -31.60 -4.90 10.95
CA CYS A 64 -32.09 -6.14 11.53
C CYS A 64 -32.47 -5.99 13.01
N ASP A 65 -33.65 -6.46 13.35
CA ASP A 65 -34.01 -6.96 14.66
C ASP A 65 -34.03 -8.51 14.60
N GLU A 66 -34.35 -9.20 15.69
CA GLU A 66 -34.37 -10.67 15.74
C GLU A 66 -35.22 -11.31 14.65
N LYS A 67 -36.38 -10.70 14.31
CA LYS A 67 -37.31 -11.22 13.27
C LYS A 67 -36.74 -11.01 11.86
N LEU A 68 -36.08 -9.90 11.60
CA LEU A 68 -35.49 -9.57 10.31
C LEU A 68 -34.17 -10.31 10.10
N ALA A 69 -33.41 -10.58 11.16
CA ALA A 69 -32.20 -11.38 11.13
C ALA A 69 -32.43 -12.78 10.57
N VAL A 70 -33.51 -13.46 11.00
CA VAL A 70 -33.87 -14.78 10.46
C VAL A 70 -34.01 -14.79 8.93
N LYS A 71 -34.42 -13.68 8.31
CA LYS A 71 -34.52 -13.61 6.85
C LYS A 71 -33.17 -13.50 6.19
N LEU A 72 -32.25 -12.75 6.81
CA LEU A 72 -30.88 -12.62 6.31
C LEU A 72 -30.13 -13.94 6.46
N GLU A 73 -30.24 -14.60 7.62
CA GLU A 73 -29.63 -15.91 7.87
C GLU A 73 -30.11 -16.99 6.89
N LYS A 74 -31.42 -17.06 6.63
CA LYS A 74 -31.97 -17.98 5.60
C LYS A 74 -31.41 -17.72 4.21
N LEU A 75 -31.15 -16.47 3.86
CA LEU A 75 -30.51 -16.15 2.59
C LEU A 75 -29.06 -16.64 2.56
N LEU A 76 -28.33 -16.47 3.65
CA LEU A 76 -26.94 -16.96 3.78
C LEU A 76 -26.90 -18.50 3.69
N ASP A 77 -27.85 -19.20 4.31
CA ASP A 77 -27.96 -20.66 4.18
C ASP A 77 -28.10 -21.07 2.71
N VAL A 78 -28.97 -20.39 1.93
CA VAL A 78 -29.15 -20.66 0.50
C VAL A 78 -27.86 -20.43 -0.30
N PHE A 79 -27.06 -19.44 0.06
CA PHE A 79 -25.79 -19.17 -0.62
C PHE A 79 -24.72 -20.22 -0.34
N LEU A 80 -24.87 -20.99 0.75
CA LEU A 80 -23.98 -22.08 1.11
C LEU A 80 -24.44 -23.47 0.64
N GLU A 81 -25.68 -23.64 0.12
CA GLU A 81 -26.25 -24.95 -0.27
C GLU A 81 -25.40 -25.69 -1.32
N ASP A 82 -24.77 -25.00 -2.25
CA ASP A 82 -23.94 -25.60 -3.31
C ASP A 82 -22.47 -25.11 -3.28
N ILE A 83 -21.98 -24.80 -2.10
CA ILE A 83 -20.67 -24.18 -1.92
C ILE A 83 -19.51 -25.07 -2.38
N GLU A 84 -19.65 -26.40 -2.28
CA GLU A 84 -18.58 -27.34 -2.66
C GLU A 84 -18.28 -27.34 -4.17
N ASN A 85 -19.24 -26.92 -4.99
CA ASN A 85 -19.09 -26.78 -6.44
C ASN A 85 -18.66 -25.36 -6.86
N ASP A 86 -18.38 -24.48 -5.90
CA ASP A 86 -17.95 -23.11 -6.18
C ASP A 86 -16.43 -23.00 -6.46
N TYR A 87 -16.04 -21.97 -7.19
CA TYR A 87 -14.62 -21.67 -7.46
C TYR A 87 -13.85 -21.17 -6.25
N THR A 88 -14.55 -20.61 -5.25
CA THR A 88 -13.98 -19.97 -4.07
C THR A 88 -14.72 -20.35 -2.79
N PRO A 89 -14.87 -21.64 -2.46
CA PRO A 89 -15.71 -22.10 -1.36
C PRO A 89 -15.21 -21.55 -0.01
N GLU A 90 -13.92 -21.54 0.21
CA GLU A 90 -13.33 -21.04 1.45
C GLU A 90 -13.58 -19.53 1.65
N TYR A 91 -13.43 -18.75 0.59
CA TYR A 91 -13.73 -17.32 0.62
C TYR A 91 -15.19 -17.05 1.01
N LYS A 92 -16.14 -17.75 0.39
CA LYS A 92 -17.58 -17.62 0.72
C LYS A 92 -17.89 -18.02 2.16
N ARG A 93 -17.27 -19.10 2.68
CA ARG A 93 -17.42 -19.48 4.09
C ARG A 93 -16.92 -18.39 5.03
N GLN A 94 -15.79 -17.77 4.72
CA GLN A 94 -15.25 -16.67 5.51
C GLN A 94 -16.18 -15.46 5.51
N GLU A 95 -16.65 -15.02 4.34
CA GLU A 95 -17.59 -13.89 4.20
C GLU A 95 -18.92 -14.17 4.95
N ASP A 96 -19.45 -15.39 4.83
CA ASP A 96 -20.65 -15.82 5.58
C ASP A 96 -20.41 -15.71 7.09
N THR A 97 -19.29 -16.26 7.57
CA THR A 97 -18.91 -16.21 8.99
C THR A 97 -18.79 -14.76 9.48
N ILE A 98 -18.13 -13.89 8.71
CA ILE A 98 -17.99 -12.46 9.04
C ILE A 98 -19.36 -11.80 9.14
N LEU A 99 -20.25 -12.05 8.19
CA LEU A 99 -21.56 -11.41 8.14
C LEU A 99 -22.46 -11.89 9.27
N ARG A 100 -22.47 -13.21 9.58
CA ARG A 100 -23.20 -13.76 10.75
C ARG A 100 -22.66 -13.19 12.05
N TYR A 101 -21.34 -13.12 12.22
CA TYR A 101 -20.75 -12.51 13.39
C TYR A 101 -21.17 -11.04 13.54
N LYS A 102 -21.12 -10.24 12.46
CA LYS A 102 -21.60 -8.84 12.48
C LYS A 102 -23.08 -8.74 12.85
N LEU A 103 -23.91 -9.64 12.36
CA LEU A 103 -25.34 -9.69 12.68
C LEU A 103 -25.55 -10.06 14.14
N HIS A 104 -24.91 -11.11 14.65
CA HIS A 104 -25.00 -11.52 16.05
C HIS A 104 -24.53 -10.40 17.00
N ARG A 105 -23.42 -9.75 16.65
CA ARG A 105 -22.89 -8.61 17.39
C ARG A 105 -23.87 -7.44 17.44
N HIS A 106 -24.52 -7.15 16.32
CA HIS A 106 -25.53 -6.09 16.24
C HIS A 106 -26.74 -6.39 17.15
N LEU A 107 -27.19 -7.63 17.21
CA LEU A 107 -28.36 -8.03 17.97
C LEU A 107 -28.09 -8.20 19.45
N LYS A 108 -26.95 -8.79 19.82
CA LYS A 108 -26.66 -9.23 21.19
C LYS A 108 -25.65 -8.34 21.92
N GLY A 109 -24.93 -7.49 21.18
CA GLY A 109 -23.80 -6.71 21.69
C GLY A 109 -22.47 -7.48 21.66
N ALA A 110 -21.37 -6.74 21.79
CA ALA A 110 -20.02 -7.27 21.65
C ALA A 110 -19.66 -8.34 22.70
N ASP A 111 -20.05 -8.12 23.96
CA ASP A 111 -19.71 -9.02 25.06
C ASP A 111 -20.39 -10.39 24.91
N ALA A 112 -21.62 -10.45 24.42
CA ALA A 112 -22.37 -11.69 24.25
C ALA A 112 -21.86 -12.59 23.12
N VAL A 113 -21.07 -12.02 22.17
CA VAL A 113 -20.49 -12.76 21.03
C VAL A 113 -18.97 -12.91 21.12
N LYS A 114 -18.40 -12.70 22.29
CA LYS A 114 -16.96 -12.74 22.51
C LYS A 114 -16.36 -14.11 22.19
N ASP A 115 -17.02 -15.19 22.58
CA ASP A 115 -16.55 -16.55 22.31
C ASP A 115 -16.55 -16.83 20.79
N GLU A 116 -17.57 -16.36 20.07
CA GLU A 116 -17.65 -16.44 18.61
C GLU A 116 -16.52 -15.65 17.93
N LEU A 117 -16.21 -14.44 18.43
CA LEU A 117 -15.09 -13.63 17.98
C LEU A 117 -13.77 -14.40 18.09
N TYR A 118 -13.48 -14.96 19.26
CA TYR A 118 -12.21 -15.64 19.52
C TYR A 118 -12.09 -16.99 18.80
N ALA A 119 -13.19 -17.70 18.57
CA ALA A 119 -13.21 -18.93 17.76
C ALA A 119 -12.83 -18.66 16.28
N ASN A 120 -13.06 -17.44 15.77
CA ASN A 120 -12.88 -17.09 14.37
C ASN A 120 -11.69 -16.13 14.12
N LEU A 121 -10.74 -16.02 15.05
CA LEU A 121 -9.53 -15.18 14.90
C LEU A 121 -8.61 -15.59 13.72
N HIS A 122 -8.82 -16.75 13.11
CA HIS A 122 -8.13 -17.15 11.90
C HIS A 122 -8.57 -16.32 10.69
N ILE A 123 -9.77 -15.73 10.71
CA ILE A 123 -10.30 -14.82 9.71
C ILE A 123 -9.76 -13.41 9.98
N ARG A 124 -9.09 -12.85 8.98
CA ARG A 124 -8.41 -11.54 9.09
C ARG A 124 -9.31 -10.42 9.63
N GLU A 125 -10.49 -10.26 9.04
CA GLU A 125 -11.43 -9.19 9.40
C GLU A 125 -11.94 -9.33 10.83
N ILE A 126 -12.24 -10.55 11.26
CA ILE A 126 -12.66 -10.83 12.65
C ILE A 126 -11.52 -10.51 13.63
N ARG A 127 -10.27 -10.84 13.27
CA ARG A 127 -9.10 -10.49 14.10
C ARG A 127 -8.91 -8.97 14.20
N ILE A 128 -9.12 -8.22 13.11
CA ILE A 128 -9.08 -6.74 13.13
C ILE A 128 -10.15 -6.19 14.09
N ILE A 129 -11.36 -6.75 14.07
CA ILE A 129 -12.42 -6.38 15.02
C ILE A 129 -11.98 -6.66 16.46
N ALA A 130 -11.36 -7.83 16.73
CA ALA A 130 -10.88 -8.17 18.06
C ALA A 130 -9.78 -7.20 18.56
N VAL A 131 -8.85 -6.82 17.69
CA VAL A 131 -7.83 -5.80 18.02
C VAL A 131 -8.47 -4.47 18.34
N LYS A 132 -9.43 -4.04 17.53
CA LYS A 132 -10.16 -2.80 17.75
C LYS A 132 -10.92 -2.80 19.08
N ASP A 133 -11.66 -3.86 19.36
CA ASP A 133 -12.41 -4.00 20.62
C ASP A 133 -11.48 -3.98 21.83
N ALA A 134 -10.36 -4.69 21.77
CA ALA A 134 -9.37 -4.68 22.84
C ALA A 134 -8.77 -3.26 23.03
N THR A 135 -8.51 -2.55 21.92
CA THR A 135 -7.97 -1.18 21.95
C THR A 135 -8.97 -0.19 22.52
N ASP A 136 -10.23 -0.25 22.08
CA ASP A 136 -11.34 0.61 22.58
C ASP A 136 -11.58 0.36 24.08
N ALA A 137 -11.45 -0.88 24.55
CA ALA A 137 -11.49 -1.26 25.95
C ALA A 137 -10.20 -0.91 26.73
N ARG A 138 -9.20 -0.28 26.08
CA ARG A 138 -7.87 0.01 26.64
C ARG A 138 -7.08 -1.23 27.10
N ASN A 139 -7.44 -2.40 26.61
CA ASN A 139 -6.67 -3.64 26.82
C ASN A 139 -5.57 -3.78 25.77
N TYR A 140 -4.59 -2.86 25.83
CA TYR A 140 -3.51 -2.77 24.84
C TYR A 140 -2.62 -4.01 24.81
N ASN A 141 -2.49 -4.73 25.90
CA ASN A 141 -1.73 -5.97 25.94
C ASN A 141 -2.36 -7.06 25.07
N GLU A 142 -3.67 -7.20 25.10
CA GLU A 142 -4.38 -8.17 24.25
C GLU A 142 -4.35 -7.71 22.77
N ALA A 143 -4.56 -6.43 22.50
CA ALA A 143 -4.46 -5.87 21.15
C ALA A 143 -3.07 -6.10 20.52
N GLU A 144 -2.00 -5.83 21.30
CA GLU A 144 -0.62 -6.09 20.90
C GLU A 144 -0.39 -7.58 20.60
N LYS A 145 -0.82 -8.46 21.51
CA LYS A 145 -0.70 -9.91 21.35
C LYS A 145 -1.35 -10.40 20.06
N LEU A 146 -2.60 -9.99 19.78
CA LEU A 146 -3.35 -10.34 18.57
C LEU A 146 -2.62 -9.91 17.28
N CYS A 147 -2.03 -8.72 17.28
CA CYS A 147 -1.22 -8.22 16.16
C CYS A 147 0.07 -9.02 15.98
N LEU A 148 0.83 -9.23 17.07
CA LEU A 148 2.12 -9.93 17.02
C LEU A 148 1.98 -11.38 16.59
N GLU A 149 0.94 -12.09 17.05
CA GLU A 149 0.64 -13.44 16.61
C GLU A 149 0.43 -13.52 15.10
N GLN A 150 -0.26 -12.56 14.52
CA GLN A 150 -0.51 -12.54 13.08
C GLN A 150 0.73 -12.14 12.28
N ILE A 151 1.47 -11.13 12.73
CA ILE A 151 2.76 -10.74 12.12
C ILE A 151 3.70 -11.97 12.07
N LYS A 152 3.74 -12.76 13.14
CA LYS A 152 4.54 -13.99 13.19
C LYS A 152 4.04 -15.06 12.20
N LYS A 153 2.74 -15.24 12.05
CA LYS A 153 2.15 -16.19 11.07
C LYS A 153 2.46 -15.80 9.62
N GLU A 154 2.54 -14.51 9.34
CA GLU A 154 2.86 -13.98 8.02
C GLU A 154 4.38 -13.88 7.77
N ASP A 155 5.24 -14.50 8.60
CA ASP A 155 6.71 -14.47 8.52
C ASP A 155 7.27 -13.03 8.46
N GLY A 156 6.60 -12.08 9.12
CA GLY A 156 6.97 -10.67 9.12
C GLY A 156 6.86 -9.99 7.74
N ARG A 157 6.10 -10.56 6.80
CA ARG A 157 5.84 -9.92 5.50
C ARG A 157 5.17 -8.58 5.72
N PHE A 158 5.62 -7.58 4.99
CA PHE A 158 5.06 -6.24 5.01
C PHE A 158 4.44 -5.90 3.66
N TYR A 159 3.18 -5.55 3.66
CA TYR A 159 2.41 -5.19 2.47
C TYR A 159 2.25 -3.66 2.40
N ARG A 160 3.19 -2.97 1.75
CA ARG A 160 3.28 -1.50 1.70
C ARG A 160 2.00 -0.77 1.28
N ASN A 161 1.20 -1.42 0.44
CA ASN A 161 0.01 -0.80 -0.15
C ASN A 161 -1.29 -1.23 0.53
N ILE A 162 -1.20 -1.92 1.67
CA ILE A 162 -2.37 -2.35 2.43
C ILE A 162 -2.42 -1.50 3.71
N PRO A 163 -3.38 -0.56 3.83
CA PRO A 163 -3.54 0.26 5.04
C PRO A 163 -3.69 -0.58 6.31
N GLU A 164 -4.31 -1.74 6.17
CA GLU A 164 -4.58 -2.71 7.24
C GLU A 164 -3.43 -3.71 7.45
N ASP A 165 -2.21 -3.43 6.95
CA ASP A 165 -1.04 -4.25 7.30
C ASP A 165 -0.86 -4.32 8.81
N TRP A 166 -0.56 -5.53 9.32
CA TRP A 166 -0.50 -5.76 10.76
C TRP A 166 0.54 -4.94 11.49
N ASN A 167 1.61 -4.52 10.81
CA ASN A 167 2.58 -3.62 11.41
C ASN A 167 2.01 -2.21 11.58
N ASN A 168 1.17 -1.74 10.66
CA ASN A 168 0.47 -0.46 10.78
C ASN A 168 -0.59 -0.52 11.89
N ILE A 169 -1.39 -1.60 11.92
CA ILE A 169 -2.40 -1.81 12.98
C ILE A 169 -1.73 -1.82 14.37
N LEU A 170 -0.60 -2.51 14.51
CA LEU A 170 0.17 -2.53 15.76
C LEU A 170 0.70 -1.14 16.13
N PHE A 171 1.17 -0.37 15.14
CA PHE A 171 1.59 1.00 15.37
C PHE A 171 0.44 1.86 15.91
N ASP A 172 -0.76 1.73 15.33
CA ASP A 172 -1.94 2.46 15.79
C ASP A 172 -2.34 2.07 17.24
N VAL A 173 -2.21 0.79 17.60
CA VAL A 173 -2.39 0.34 18.99
C VAL A 173 -1.41 1.05 19.93
N TYR A 174 -0.14 1.17 19.54
CA TYR A 174 0.87 1.87 20.35
C TYR A 174 0.62 3.38 20.42
N VAL A 175 0.10 3.99 19.35
CA VAL A 175 -0.31 5.40 19.37
C VAL A 175 -1.44 5.61 20.38
N GLN A 176 -2.47 4.77 20.37
CA GLN A 176 -3.59 4.87 21.30
C GLN A 176 -3.20 4.54 22.76
N SER A 177 -2.21 3.66 22.96
CA SER A 177 -1.68 3.36 24.30
C SER A 177 -0.85 4.48 24.89
N GLY A 178 -0.34 5.41 24.07
CA GLY A 178 0.54 6.49 24.49
C GLY A 178 1.97 6.06 24.86
N ILE A 179 2.36 4.81 24.58
CA ILE A 179 3.72 4.28 24.94
C ILE A 179 4.71 4.67 23.84
N THR A 180 5.39 5.81 24.03
CA THR A 180 6.28 6.41 23.02
C THR A 180 7.41 5.47 22.57
N ASP A 181 8.03 4.73 23.50
CA ASP A 181 9.13 3.82 23.15
C ASP A 181 8.67 2.72 22.17
N LYS A 182 7.49 2.13 22.39
CA LYS A 182 6.90 1.14 21.48
C LYS A 182 6.50 1.76 20.13
N GLN A 183 6.03 3.00 20.13
CA GLN A 183 5.77 3.74 18.89
C GLN A 183 7.04 3.90 18.05
N ILE A 184 8.13 4.33 18.69
CA ILE A 184 9.44 4.52 18.04
C ILE A 184 9.96 3.20 17.47
N GLU A 185 9.95 2.13 18.26
CA GLU A 185 10.42 0.82 17.84
C GLU A 185 9.63 0.30 16.64
N GLN A 186 8.31 0.38 16.70
CA GLN A 186 7.44 -0.08 15.60
C GLN A 186 7.56 0.80 14.36
N ALA A 187 7.66 2.12 14.52
CA ALA A 187 7.88 3.05 13.41
C ALA A 187 9.22 2.79 12.71
N LYS A 188 10.31 2.54 13.45
CA LYS A 188 11.60 2.12 12.88
C LYS A 188 11.45 0.83 12.08
N LYS A 189 10.75 -0.17 12.63
CA LYS A 189 10.50 -1.44 11.94
C LYS A 189 9.78 -1.23 10.60
N ILE A 190 8.73 -0.42 10.57
CA ILE A 190 7.95 -0.15 9.36
C ILE A 190 8.80 0.63 8.33
N LEU A 191 9.59 1.60 8.77
CA LEU A 191 10.54 2.32 7.92
C LEU A 191 11.53 1.35 7.28
N PHE A 192 12.11 0.44 8.05
CA PHE A 192 13.10 -0.53 7.57
C PHE A 192 12.50 -1.63 6.69
N LEU A 193 11.21 -1.89 6.81
CA LEU A 193 10.44 -2.70 5.87
C LEU A 193 10.13 -1.95 4.55
N GLY A 194 10.51 -0.68 4.46
CA GLY A 194 10.52 0.11 3.24
C GLY A 194 9.37 1.10 3.09
N ASN A 195 8.69 1.48 4.18
CA ASN A 195 7.72 2.57 4.16
C ASN A 195 8.40 3.88 4.57
N ALA A 196 8.84 4.65 3.55
CA ALA A 196 9.55 5.91 3.77
C ALA A 196 8.71 6.96 4.54
N GLY A 197 7.37 6.91 4.46
CA GLY A 197 6.49 7.83 5.20
C GLY A 197 6.65 7.77 6.73
N PHE A 198 7.22 6.68 7.26
CA PHE A 198 7.51 6.57 8.68
C PHE A 198 8.78 7.33 9.12
N TRP A 199 9.53 7.91 8.19
CA TRP A 199 10.59 8.84 8.52
C TRP A 199 10.06 10.08 9.25
N ASP A 200 9.03 10.72 8.72
CA ASP A 200 8.37 11.88 9.35
C ASP A 200 7.75 11.53 10.70
N VAL A 201 7.20 10.31 10.83
CA VAL A 201 6.66 9.83 12.10
C VAL A 201 7.77 9.77 13.16
N LEU A 202 8.91 9.15 12.83
CA LEU A 202 10.08 9.06 13.72
C LEU A 202 10.64 10.43 14.06
N LYS A 203 10.75 11.31 13.06
CA LYS A 203 11.21 12.68 13.25
C LYS A 203 10.37 13.41 14.31
N ARG A 204 9.04 13.37 14.17
CA ARG A 204 8.12 13.98 15.15
C ARG A 204 8.26 13.36 16.55
N LEU A 205 8.34 12.04 16.65
CA LEU A 205 8.49 11.36 17.94
C LEU A 205 9.80 11.75 18.64
N TYR A 206 10.92 11.71 17.92
CA TYR A 206 12.22 12.10 18.51
C TYR A 206 12.36 13.60 18.77
N GLN A 207 11.70 14.45 17.98
CA GLN A 207 11.63 15.88 18.25
C GLN A 207 10.86 16.17 19.55
N SER A 208 9.75 15.46 19.81
CA SER A 208 9.00 15.60 21.05
C SER A 208 9.81 15.20 22.28
N LEU A 209 10.82 14.33 22.11
CA LEU A 209 11.77 13.92 23.14
C LEU A 209 13.03 14.79 23.19
N GLY A 210 13.20 15.74 22.25
CA GLY A 210 14.40 16.58 22.15
C GLY A 210 15.67 15.83 21.71
N THR A 211 15.54 14.64 21.11
CA THR A 211 16.68 13.76 20.79
C THR A 211 16.89 13.55 19.28
N TRP A 212 16.15 14.25 18.42
CA TRP A 212 16.21 14.06 16.97
C TRP A 212 17.62 14.17 16.38
N GLU A 213 18.36 15.23 16.73
CA GLU A 213 19.68 15.50 16.16
C GLU A 213 20.71 14.41 16.46
N SER A 214 20.56 13.73 17.60
CA SER A 214 21.42 12.59 17.97
C SER A 214 20.96 11.27 17.31
N GLN A 215 19.66 11.11 17.08
CA GLN A 215 19.08 9.88 16.54
C GLN A 215 19.09 9.82 15.00
N LYS A 216 18.92 10.97 14.33
CA LYS A 216 18.93 11.06 12.86
C LYS A 216 20.12 10.32 12.21
N PRO A 217 21.38 10.60 12.57
CA PRO A 217 22.53 9.93 11.94
C PRO A 217 22.58 8.44 12.22
N ILE A 218 22.11 7.99 13.38
CA ILE A 218 22.05 6.58 13.74
C ILE A 218 21.06 5.85 12.84
N ILE A 219 19.83 6.39 12.71
CA ILE A 219 18.77 5.81 11.88
C ILE A 219 19.19 5.78 10.40
N LEU A 220 19.83 6.85 9.90
CA LEU A 220 20.32 6.88 8.52
C LEU A 220 21.37 5.79 8.26
N LYS A 221 22.29 5.58 9.22
CA LYS A 221 23.30 4.52 9.14
C LYS A 221 22.66 3.12 9.11
N GLU A 222 21.70 2.87 9.99
CA GLU A 222 20.95 1.60 10.03
C GLU A 222 20.14 1.40 8.73
N LEU A 223 19.47 2.45 8.23
CA LEU A 223 18.65 2.41 7.03
C LEU A 223 19.49 2.14 5.76
N LYS A 224 20.74 2.64 5.70
CA LYS A 224 21.69 2.34 4.61
C LYS A 224 21.96 0.83 4.49
N GLN A 225 21.94 0.10 5.61
CA GLN A 225 22.21 -1.34 5.64
C GLN A 225 20.98 -2.20 5.31
N CYS A 226 19.80 -1.58 5.23
CA CYS A 226 18.58 -2.30 4.96
C CYS A 226 18.45 -2.74 3.50
N LYS A 227 17.72 -3.85 3.28
CA LYS A 227 17.41 -4.42 1.96
C LYS A 227 16.76 -3.40 1.01
N TYR A 228 16.04 -2.41 1.54
CA TYR A 228 15.23 -1.46 0.77
C TYR A 228 15.96 -0.13 0.55
N SER A 229 17.00 -0.14 -0.29
CA SER A 229 17.80 1.03 -0.63
C SER A 229 17.01 2.23 -1.19
N VAL A 230 15.84 1.99 -1.79
CA VAL A 230 14.94 3.04 -2.30
C VAL A 230 14.43 3.91 -1.16
N CYS A 231 14.06 3.31 -0.02
CA CYS A 231 13.62 4.03 1.17
C CYS A 231 14.72 4.96 1.70
N TYR A 232 15.95 4.45 1.82
CA TYR A 232 17.12 5.24 2.24
C TYR A 232 17.31 6.48 1.36
N ARG A 233 17.33 6.31 0.02
CA ARG A 233 17.52 7.43 -0.91
C ARG A 233 16.36 8.44 -0.87
N SER A 234 15.12 7.98 -0.70
CA SER A 234 13.97 8.86 -0.56
C SER A 234 14.11 9.76 0.67
N VAL A 235 14.54 9.19 1.79
CA VAL A 235 14.82 9.93 3.02
C VAL A 235 15.96 10.94 2.83
N LEU A 236 17.04 10.55 2.11
CA LEU A 236 18.14 11.48 1.83
C LEU A 236 17.73 12.68 0.96
N VAL A 237 16.81 12.45 0.01
CA VAL A 237 16.22 13.54 -0.79
C VAL A 237 15.40 14.47 0.10
N GLU A 238 14.54 13.92 0.95
CA GLU A 238 13.66 14.68 1.85
C GLU A 238 14.46 15.52 2.87
N GLU A 239 15.52 14.95 3.44
CA GLU A 239 16.40 15.64 4.38
C GLU A 239 17.47 16.50 3.71
N ASN A 240 17.50 16.59 2.38
CA ASN A 240 18.50 17.32 1.60
C ASN A 240 19.95 16.86 1.90
N GLU A 241 20.15 15.60 2.23
CA GLU A 241 21.45 15.00 2.53
C GLU A 241 22.21 14.64 1.24
N LYS A 242 22.58 15.68 0.48
CA LYS A 242 23.12 15.55 -0.89
C LYS A 242 24.39 14.73 -0.98
N LYS A 243 25.31 14.87 -0.01
CA LYS A 243 26.55 14.11 0.01
C LYS A 243 26.29 12.60 0.15
N LEU A 244 25.43 12.22 1.11
CA LEU A 244 25.05 10.82 1.31
C LEU A 244 24.26 10.26 0.12
N LEU A 245 23.44 11.11 -0.51
CA LEU A 245 22.70 10.73 -1.71
C LEU A 245 23.66 10.47 -2.90
N LEU A 246 24.68 11.31 -3.08
CA LEU A 246 25.70 11.10 -4.11
C LEU A 246 26.43 9.77 -3.87
N GLU A 247 26.89 9.50 -2.65
CA GLU A 247 27.50 8.22 -2.29
C GLU A 247 26.57 7.04 -2.61
N ALA A 248 25.28 7.13 -2.24
CA ALA A 248 24.31 6.06 -2.46
C ALA A 248 24.00 5.79 -3.94
N VAL A 249 24.00 6.82 -4.81
CA VAL A 249 23.78 6.62 -6.26
C VAL A 249 25.05 6.17 -6.97
N THR A 250 26.20 6.51 -6.44
CA THR A 250 27.52 6.02 -6.94
C THR A 250 27.68 4.52 -6.63
N GLU A 251 27.37 4.10 -5.40
CA GLU A 251 27.42 2.69 -5.00
C GLU A 251 26.44 1.81 -5.81
N ASN A 252 25.27 2.35 -6.16
CA ASN A 252 24.27 1.63 -6.93
C ASN A 252 23.47 2.59 -7.83
N PRO A 253 23.70 2.63 -9.16
CA PRO A 253 23.08 3.57 -10.09
C PRO A 253 21.61 3.24 -10.43
N TYR A 254 20.93 2.36 -9.68
CA TYR A 254 19.50 2.10 -9.88
C TYR A 254 18.70 3.41 -9.71
N ASN A 255 17.87 3.73 -10.71
CA ASN A 255 17.14 5.01 -10.80
C ASN A 255 18.05 6.26 -10.77
N LEU A 256 19.28 6.17 -11.30
CA LEU A 256 20.25 7.26 -11.33
C LEU A 256 19.65 8.59 -11.80
N PHE A 257 18.98 8.61 -12.95
CA PHE A 257 18.40 9.83 -13.51
C PHE A 257 17.30 10.47 -12.64
N TYR A 258 16.59 9.66 -11.83
CA TYR A 258 15.63 10.21 -10.88
C TYR A 258 16.33 10.94 -9.73
N TYR A 259 17.42 10.39 -9.21
CA TYR A 259 18.15 11.02 -8.09
C TYR A 259 19.12 12.11 -8.54
N ALA A 260 19.69 11.99 -9.72
CA ALA A 260 20.63 12.96 -10.29
C ALA A 260 20.05 14.37 -10.39
N GLN A 261 18.74 14.53 -10.62
CA GLN A 261 18.10 15.83 -10.63
C GLN A 261 18.24 16.63 -9.33
N PHE A 262 18.38 15.96 -8.18
CA PHE A 262 18.56 16.58 -6.87
C PHE A 262 20.03 16.90 -6.57
N LEU A 263 20.98 16.38 -7.39
CA LEU A 263 22.42 16.47 -7.18
C LEU A 263 23.15 17.33 -8.21
N VAL A 264 22.63 17.39 -9.44
CA VAL A 264 23.34 17.96 -10.58
C VAL A 264 23.74 19.43 -10.42
N MET A 265 23.03 20.20 -9.60
CA MET A 265 23.36 21.60 -9.32
C MET A 265 24.58 21.74 -8.39
N ASP A 266 24.77 20.77 -7.47
CA ASP A 266 25.82 20.82 -6.47
C ASP A 266 27.04 19.98 -6.88
N TYR A 267 26.83 18.90 -7.65
CA TYR A 267 27.84 17.91 -8.06
C TYR A 267 27.75 17.64 -9.58
N PRO A 268 27.85 18.68 -10.44
CA PRO A 268 27.62 18.49 -11.88
C PRO A 268 28.62 17.52 -12.52
N ASN A 269 29.90 17.59 -12.17
CA ASN A 269 30.93 16.76 -12.79
C ASN A 269 30.75 15.29 -12.45
N GLU A 270 30.53 14.97 -11.18
CA GLU A 270 30.30 13.63 -10.67
C GLU A 270 29.04 13.01 -11.30
N ILE A 271 27.97 13.78 -11.39
CA ILE A 271 26.71 13.32 -11.99
C ILE A 271 26.87 13.11 -13.50
N TYR A 272 27.57 14.00 -14.23
CA TYR A 272 27.79 13.80 -15.66
C TYR A 272 28.63 12.56 -15.92
N GLU A 273 29.64 12.28 -15.10
CA GLU A 273 30.46 11.07 -15.21
C GLU A 273 29.65 9.80 -14.92
N LEU A 274 28.89 9.78 -13.84
CA LEU A 274 28.00 8.67 -13.49
C LEU A 274 26.96 8.39 -14.60
N CYS A 275 26.31 9.44 -15.10
CA CYS A 275 25.35 9.33 -16.18
C CYS A 275 26.01 8.85 -17.47
N ALA A 276 27.23 9.34 -17.80
CA ALA A 276 27.96 8.89 -18.98
C ALA A 276 28.26 7.40 -18.93
N ASN A 277 28.76 6.90 -17.80
CA ASN A 277 29.02 5.48 -17.61
C ASN A 277 27.76 4.64 -17.73
N TYR A 278 26.66 5.05 -17.07
CA TYR A 278 25.38 4.38 -17.18
C TYR A 278 24.87 4.35 -18.65
N ILE A 279 24.94 5.48 -19.36
CA ILE A 279 24.50 5.56 -20.77
C ILE A 279 25.34 4.65 -21.66
N ARG A 280 26.69 4.57 -21.45
CA ARG A 280 27.56 3.64 -22.18
C ARG A 280 27.11 2.19 -22.02
N GLU A 281 26.86 1.77 -20.80
CA GLU A 281 26.37 0.42 -20.49
C GLU A 281 25.02 0.13 -21.17
N GLN A 282 24.08 1.08 -21.07
CA GLN A 282 22.76 0.93 -21.70
C GLN A 282 22.88 0.88 -23.24
N CYS A 283 23.76 1.68 -23.84
CA CYS A 283 23.99 1.68 -25.29
C CYS A 283 24.64 0.38 -25.76
N ALA A 284 25.58 -0.15 -25.01
CA ALA A 284 26.23 -1.44 -25.31
C ALA A 284 25.22 -2.59 -25.33
N GLN A 285 24.31 -2.63 -24.37
CA GLN A 285 23.28 -3.66 -24.22
C GLN A 285 22.08 -3.47 -25.15
N ALA A 286 21.90 -2.27 -25.72
CA ALA A 286 20.76 -1.97 -26.57
C ALA A 286 20.83 -2.71 -27.92
N THR A 287 19.76 -3.39 -28.31
CA THR A 287 19.68 -4.21 -29.53
C THR A 287 18.62 -3.75 -30.51
N ASP A 288 17.68 -2.90 -30.08
CA ASP A 288 16.55 -2.45 -30.88
C ASP A 288 16.32 -0.91 -30.80
N ARG A 289 15.49 -0.39 -31.72
CA ARG A 289 15.18 1.05 -31.78
C ARG A 289 14.52 1.58 -30.51
N ARG A 290 13.75 0.79 -29.79
CA ARG A 290 13.10 1.22 -28.53
C ARG A 290 14.16 1.50 -27.47
N LEU A 291 15.16 0.62 -27.33
CA LEU A 291 16.29 0.79 -26.40
C LEU A 291 17.16 1.97 -26.83
N TYR A 292 17.43 2.14 -28.13
CA TYR A 292 18.18 3.31 -28.64
C TYR A 292 17.46 4.64 -28.32
N LYS A 293 16.15 4.69 -28.44
CA LYS A 293 15.35 5.87 -28.02
C LYS A 293 15.51 6.17 -26.54
N LYS A 294 15.60 5.12 -25.67
CA LYS A 294 15.83 5.30 -24.24
C LYS A 294 17.22 5.92 -23.99
N VAL A 295 18.27 5.39 -24.62
CA VAL A 295 19.63 5.96 -24.57
C VAL A 295 19.64 7.43 -25.02
N CYS A 296 18.99 7.74 -26.13
CA CYS A 296 18.91 9.10 -26.64
C CYS A 296 18.09 10.03 -25.70
N LYS A 297 17.06 9.52 -25.01
CA LYS A 297 16.34 10.27 -23.99
C LYS A 297 17.25 10.65 -22.82
N ASP A 298 18.11 9.73 -22.40
CA ASP A 298 19.05 9.94 -21.30
C ASP A 298 20.13 10.98 -21.71
N LEU A 299 20.62 10.94 -22.95
CA LEU A 299 21.50 11.97 -23.52
C LEU A 299 20.81 13.35 -23.54
N LEU A 300 19.57 13.43 -23.98
CA LEU A 300 18.78 14.68 -23.94
C LEU A 300 18.58 15.22 -22.52
N GLN A 301 18.50 14.32 -21.53
CA GLN A 301 18.44 14.74 -20.14
C GLN A 301 19.74 15.37 -19.64
N LEU A 302 20.89 14.84 -20.06
CA LEU A 302 22.20 15.49 -19.80
C LEU A 302 22.28 16.89 -20.40
N ILE A 303 21.80 17.06 -21.64
CA ILE A 303 21.75 18.39 -22.30
C ILE A 303 20.88 19.36 -21.48
N LYS A 304 19.71 18.93 -21.03
CA LYS A 304 18.84 19.75 -20.15
C LYS A 304 19.54 20.18 -18.86
N TRP A 305 20.42 19.36 -18.34
CA TRP A 305 21.23 19.65 -17.16
C TRP A 305 22.52 20.42 -17.48
N LYS A 306 22.65 20.95 -18.70
CA LYS A 306 23.85 21.69 -19.20
C LYS A 306 25.10 20.84 -19.37
N GLY A 307 24.95 19.51 -19.42
CA GLY A 307 26.04 18.56 -19.70
C GLY A 307 26.32 18.36 -21.20
N ASN A 308 26.26 19.41 -22.00
CA ASN A 308 26.39 19.37 -23.47
C ASN A 308 27.73 18.75 -23.92
N ALA A 309 28.82 19.08 -23.24
CA ALA A 309 30.15 18.52 -23.58
C ALA A 309 30.19 17.00 -23.41
N THR A 310 29.64 16.51 -22.29
CA THR A 310 29.57 15.07 -22.02
C THR A 310 28.62 14.37 -23.00
N ALA A 311 27.46 14.97 -23.30
CA ALA A 311 26.52 14.40 -24.26
C ALA A 311 27.11 14.33 -25.66
N LYS A 312 27.84 15.35 -26.10
CA LYS A 312 28.54 15.36 -27.39
C LYS A 312 29.60 14.29 -27.48
N LEU A 313 30.47 14.19 -26.46
CA LEU A 313 31.45 13.12 -26.37
C LEU A 313 30.84 11.72 -26.54
N LEU A 314 29.73 11.45 -25.85
CA LEU A 314 29.04 10.16 -25.95
C LEU A 314 28.44 9.92 -27.33
N VAL A 315 27.87 10.95 -27.97
CA VAL A 315 27.33 10.82 -29.33
C VAL A 315 28.44 10.50 -30.32
N ASP A 316 29.57 11.19 -30.25
CA ASP A 316 30.74 10.93 -31.13
C ASP A 316 31.31 9.54 -30.88
N GLU A 317 31.46 9.13 -29.62
CA GLU A 317 31.89 7.80 -29.20
C GLU A 317 30.97 6.69 -29.77
N PHE A 318 29.65 6.83 -29.64
CA PHE A 318 28.69 5.82 -30.10
C PHE A 318 28.65 5.71 -31.64
N LYS A 319 28.84 6.79 -32.37
CA LYS A 319 28.94 6.78 -33.81
C LYS A 319 30.21 6.03 -34.28
N ALA A 320 31.33 6.24 -33.60
CA ALA A 320 32.57 5.58 -33.87
C ALA A 320 32.51 4.10 -33.51
N THR A 321 31.94 3.75 -32.36
CA THR A 321 31.87 2.38 -31.83
C THR A 321 30.85 1.51 -32.56
N TYR A 322 29.73 2.09 -33.00
CA TYR A 322 28.61 1.35 -33.58
C TYR A 322 28.19 1.81 -35.00
N PRO A 323 29.16 1.86 -35.96
CA PRO A 323 28.88 2.43 -37.29
C PRO A 323 27.86 1.60 -38.12
N ARG A 324 27.62 0.34 -37.75
CA ARG A 324 26.64 -0.53 -38.42
C ARG A 324 25.27 -0.55 -37.83
N ARG A 325 25.02 0.17 -36.69
CA ARG A 325 23.71 0.25 -36.05
C ARG A 325 22.91 1.44 -36.61
N SER A 326 22.41 1.33 -37.84
CA SER A 326 21.73 2.41 -38.56
C SER A 326 20.60 3.07 -37.73
N ALA A 327 19.77 2.26 -37.07
CA ALA A 327 18.68 2.77 -36.23
C ALA A 327 19.18 3.56 -35.00
N LEU A 328 20.36 3.24 -34.44
CA LEU A 328 20.99 4.04 -33.41
C LEU A 328 21.49 5.39 -33.98
N LEU A 329 22.16 5.33 -35.13
CA LEU A 329 22.67 6.56 -35.79
C LEU A 329 21.56 7.53 -36.13
N ASP A 330 20.40 7.05 -36.61
CA ASP A 330 19.21 7.87 -36.85
C ASP A 330 18.72 8.58 -35.56
N GLU A 331 18.70 7.88 -34.46
CA GLU A 331 18.25 8.47 -33.18
C GLU A 331 19.29 9.44 -32.59
N LEU A 332 20.59 9.15 -32.73
CA LEU A 332 21.68 10.06 -32.31
C LEU A 332 21.69 11.36 -33.11
N GLN A 333 21.35 11.33 -34.41
CA GLN A 333 21.24 12.53 -35.21
C GLN A 333 20.17 13.52 -34.68
N LYS A 334 19.11 12.98 -34.04
CA LYS A 334 18.09 13.84 -33.40
C LYS A 334 18.62 14.50 -32.14
N VAL A 335 19.51 13.83 -31.40
CA VAL A 335 20.19 14.39 -30.22
C VAL A 335 21.14 15.49 -30.62
N GLU A 336 21.96 15.28 -31.69
CA GLU A 336 22.89 16.28 -32.20
C GLU A 336 22.24 17.62 -32.55
N ARG A 337 21.03 17.61 -33.09
CA ARG A 337 20.27 18.85 -33.38
C ARG A 337 19.90 19.67 -32.14
N LYS A 338 20.12 19.11 -30.92
CA LYS A 338 19.83 19.75 -29.64
C LYS A 338 21.08 20.12 -28.84
N LEU A 339 22.25 19.71 -29.31
CA LEU A 339 23.57 20.12 -28.80
C LEU A 339 23.92 21.53 -29.27
#